data_6093abacdd018113c9239132bb6e4ace
#
_entry.id   6093abacdd018113c9239132bb6e4ace
#
_cell.length_a   1.000
_cell.length_b   1.000
_cell.length_c   1.000
_cell.angle_alpha   90.00
_cell.angle_beta   90.00
_cell.angle_gamma   90.00
#
_symmetry.space_group_name_H-M   'P 1'
#
loop_
_entity.id
_entity.type
_entity.pdbx_description
1 polymer ?
#
loop_
_entity_poly.entity_id
_entity_poly.type
_entity_poly.pdbx_seq_one_letter_code
_entity_poly.pdbx_strand_id
1 'polypeptide(L)'
;SLDFDTVQVTGPESIVSSIASARLAVTRTNLDKSVTDTVPFVLCDAKGKPVDTTNLTTDVDSIDVTLTVVKYKDVTLEVEIIDGGGATSKDTKIEIDPPTITLSGDATVLDGINKITLGSIDLADIEASTRTIPFDIVIPNDTKNVSGVDQANVTVTIRNKATAVIRATTVSYTHLRAHETLANL
;
A
#
# COMPACT_ATOMS: atom_id res chain seq x y z
N SER A 1 1.39 12.74 -19.62
CA SER A 1 0.29 12.38 -20.53
C SER A 1 -0.36 13.63 -21.08
N LEU A 2 -1.08 13.47 -22.19
CA LEU A 2 -1.91 14.50 -22.84
C LEU A 2 -3.38 14.08 -22.68
N ASP A 3 -4.29 15.03 -22.49
CA ASP A 3 -5.73 14.75 -22.48
C ASP A 3 -6.23 14.41 -23.88
N PHE A 4 -5.69 15.07 -24.90
CA PHE A 4 -5.96 14.83 -26.31
C PHE A 4 -4.66 14.60 -27.05
N ASP A 5 -4.66 13.64 -27.96
CA ASP A 5 -3.53 13.33 -28.86
C ASP A 5 -3.75 13.85 -30.29
N THR A 6 -4.95 14.38 -30.57
CA THR A 6 -5.34 14.93 -31.88
C THR A 6 -6.02 16.27 -31.74
N VAL A 7 -5.79 17.16 -32.71
CA VAL A 7 -6.45 18.47 -32.85
C VAL A 7 -7.08 18.53 -34.22
N GLN A 8 -8.35 18.88 -34.27
CA GLN A 8 -9.04 19.07 -35.53
C GLN A 8 -8.81 20.50 -36.05
N VAL A 9 -8.29 20.63 -37.27
CA VAL A 9 -8.01 21.91 -37.91
C VAL A 9 -8.85 22.09 -39.14
N THR A 10 -9.51 23.23 -39.26
CA THR A 10 -10.36 23.61 -40.42
C THR A 10 -9.83 24.90 -41.03
N GLY A 11 -9.74 24.95 -42.36
CA GLY A 11 -9.29 26.12 -43.10
C GLY A 11 -9.06 25.85 -44.60
N PRO A 12 -8.39 26.76 -45.32
CA PRO A 12 -8.02 26.56 -46.70
C PRO A 12 -7.18 25.29 -46.91
N GLU A 13 -7.54 24.46 -47.89
CA GLU A 13 -6.90 23.17 -48.18
C GLU A 13 -5.36 23.30 -48.32
N SER A 14 -4.91 24.36 -49.00
CA SER A 14 -3.45 24.60 -49.20
C SER A 14 -2.68 24.84 -47.93
N ILE A 15 -3.35 25.37 -46.89
CA ILE A 15 -2.69 25.59 -45.56
C ILE A 15 -2.83 24.32 -44.73
N VAL A 16 -4.05 23.74 -44.64
CA VAL A 16 -4.29 22.54 -43.83
C VAL A 16 -3.41 21.38 -44.27
N SER A 17 -3.23 21.18 -45.60
CA SER A 17 -2.37 20.11 -46.15
C SER A 17 -0.90 20.29 -45.84
N SER A 18 -0.44 21.50 -45.44
CA SER A 18 0.93 21.76 -45.03
C SER A 18 1.21 21.44 -43.57
N ILE A 19 0.16 21.27 -42.76
CA ILE A 19 0.28 21.00 -41.32
C ILE A 19 0.62 19.51 -41.11
N ALA A 20 1.68 19.25 -40.38
CA ALA A 20 2.12 17.89 -40.06
C ALA A 20 1.99 17.55 -38.56
N SER A 21 2.04 18.55 -37.68
CA SER A 21 1.99 18.32 -36.23
C SER A 21 1.55 19.57 -35.46
N ALA A 22 0.96 19.35 -34.28
CA ALA A 22 0.80 20.34 -33.23
C ALA A 22 1.91 20.18 -32.19
N ARG A 23 2.66 21.23 -31.93
CA ARG A 23 3.79 21.21 -30.98
C ARG A 23 3.41 21.94 -29.69
N LEU A 24 3.61 21.28 -28.56
CA LEU A 24 3.50 21.86 -27.23
C LEU A 24 4.89 22.11 -26.66
N ALA A 25 5.08 23.22 -25.96
CA ALA A 25 6.32 23.51 -25.24
C ALA A 25 6.02 23.66 -23.76
N VAL A 26 6.44 22.68 -22.97
CA VAL A 26 6.36 22.70 -21.51
C VAL A 26 7.76 22.80 -20.95
N THR A 27 8.05 23.89 -20.22
CA THR A 27 9.33 24.05 -19.53
C THR A 27 9.05 24.16 -18.04
N ARG A 28 9.58 23.23 -17.27
CA ARG A 28 9.50 23.24 -15.81
C ARG A 28 10.87 22.97 -15.20
N THR A 29 11.17 23.64 -14.11
CA THR A 29 12.37 23.43 -13.30
C THR A 29 11.94 23.00 -11.91
N ASN A 30 12.64 22.00 -11.32
CA ASN A 30 12.42 21.51 -9.96
C ASN A 30 11.01 20.94 -9.72
N LEU A 31 10.61 19.94 -10.53
CA LEU A 31 9.38 19.20 -10.29
C LEU A 31 9.57 18.25 -9.10
N ASP A 32 8.90 18.52 -8.00
CA ASP A 32 8.85 17.72 -6.77
C ASP A 32 7.54 16.94 -6.62
N LYS A 33 6.52 17.30 -7.41
CA LYS A 33 5.19 16.68 -7.47
C LYS A 33 4.63 16.72 -8.88
N SER A 34 3.69 15.84 -9.16
CA SER A 34 2.94 15.83 -10.42
C SER A 34 2.16 17.12 -10.62
N VAL A 35 2.17 17.64 -11.84
CA VAL A 35 1.52 18.91 -12.21
C VAL A 35 0.77 18.72 -13.52
N THR A 36 -0.44 19.27 -13.60
CA THR A 36 -1.18 19.42 -14.84
C THR A 36 -1.22 20.89 -15.24
N ASP A 37 -0.79 21.17 -16.47
CA ASP A 37 -0.76 22.52 -17.06
C ASP A 37 -1.56 22.53 -18.34
N THR A 38 -2.37 23.57 -18.51
CA THR A 38 -3.03 23.89 -19.79
C THR A 38 -2.06 24.65 -20.68
N VAL A 39 -1.63 24.03 -21.77
CA VAL A 39 -0.57 24.55 -22.64
C VAL A 39 -1.11 24.84 -24.03
N PRO A 40 -0.92 26.06 -24.57
CA PRO A 40 -1.24 26.33 -25.97
C PRO A 40 -0.28 25.58 -26.89
N PHE A 41 -0.80 25.15 -28.04
CA PHE A 41 0.00 24.48 -29.05
C PHE A 41 0.30 25.38 -30.23
N VAL A 42 1.32 25.03 -31.01
CA VAL A 42 1.70 25.67 -32.26
C VAL A 42 1.62 24.65 -33.38
N LEU A 43 0.83 24.95 -34.42
CA LEU A 43 0.77 24.12 -35.62
C LEU A 43 2.06 24.26 -36.43
N CYS A 44 2.64 23.14 -36.83
CA CYS A 44 3.92 23.09 -37.52
C CYS A 44 3.83 22.25 -38.80
N ASP A 45 4.63 22.62 -39.79
CA ASP A 45 4.83 21.87 -41.02
C ASP A 45 5.72 20.61 -40.80
N ALA A 46 5.94 19.84 -41.83
CA ALA A 46 6.78 18.64 -41.78
C ALA A 46 8.26 18.91 -41.42
N LYS A 47 8.70 20.17 -41.50
CA LYS A 47 10.04 20.61 -41.09
C LYS A 47 10.10 21.17 -39.66
N GLY A 48 8.94 21.18 -38.96
CA GLY A 48 8.81 21.71 -37.61
C GLY A 48 8.73 23.24 -37.53
N LYS A 49 8.50 23.92 -38.68
CA LYS A 49 8.33 25.39 -38.76
C LYS A 49 6.89 25.75 -38.46
N PRO A 50 6.61 26.80 -37.65
CA PRO A 50 5.25 27.28 -37.41
C PRO A 50 4.53 27.65 -38.69
N VAL A 51 3.27 27.27 -38.81
CA VAL A 51 2.35 27.62 -39.91
C VAL A 51 1.52 28.82 -39.50
N ASP A 52 1.23 29.71 -40.44
CA ASP A 52 0.34 30.86 -40.22
C ASP A 52 -1.09 30.38 -39.97
N THR A 53 -1.64 30.75 -38.82
CA THR A 53 -2.94 30.32 -38.33
C THR A 53 -4.08 31.34 -38.59
N THR A 54 -3.80 32.47 -39.28
CA THR A 54 -4.73 33.60 -39.46
C THR A 54 -6.08 33.16 -40.04
N ASN A 55 -6.11 32.16 -40.93
CA ASN A 55 -7.30 31.64 -41.60
C ASN A 55 -7.65 30.19 -41.20
N LEU A 56 -7.18 29.75 -40.04
CA LEU A 56 -7.43 28.43 -39.48
C LEU A 56 -8.34 28.53 -38.26
N THR A 57 -9.13 27.49 -38.07
CA THR A 57 -9.94 27.29 -36.86
C THR A 57 -9.60 25.93 -36.30
N THR A 58 -9.41 25.85 -35.00
CA THR A 58 -9.13 24.61 -34.26
C THR A 58 -10.31 24.32 -33.34
N ASP A 59 -10.56 23.06 -33.06
CA ASP A 59 -11.59 22.60 -32.10
C ASP A 59 -11.19 22.91 -30.63
N VAL A 60 -9.92 23.03 -30.38
CA VAL A 60 -9.34 23.43 -29.06
C VAL A 60 -8.19 24.42 -29.25
N ASP A 61 -7.98 25.32 -28.30
CA ASP A 61 -6.88 26.31 -28.32
C ASP A 61 -5.69 25.89 -27.47
N SER A 62 -5.90 24.94 -26.56
CA SER A 62 -4.89 24.47 -25.62
C SER A 62 -5.15 23.02 -25.24
N ILE A 63 -4.13 22.36 -24.74
CA ILE A 63 -4.17 20.95 -24.34
C ILE A 63 -3.65 20.84 -22.90
N ASP A 64 -4.33 20.03 -22.08
CA ASP A 64 -3.87 19.74 -20.73
C ASP A 64 -2.75 18.70 -20.77
N VAL A 65 -1.62 19.10 -20.24
CA VAL A 65 -0.40 18.28 -20.17
C VAL A 65 -0.13 17.90 -18.72
N THR A 66 -0.22 16.62 -18.38
CA THR A 66 0.14 16.12 -17.07
C THR A 66 1.58 15.59 -17.08
N LEU A 67 2.43 16.22 -16.27
CA LEU A 67 3.77 15.77 -15.97
C LEU A 67 3.73 14.99 -14.68
N THR A 68 3.92 13.68 -14.75
CA THR A 68 3.88 12.80 -13.58
C THR A 68 5.27 12.64 -12.99
N VAL A 69 5.43 12.96 -11.71
CA VAL A 69 6.65 12.72 -10.93
C VAL A 69 6.46 11.46 -10.11
N VAL A 70 7.28 10.45 -10.37
CA VAL A 70 7.29 9.19 -9.61
C VAL A 70 8.41 9.28 -8.58
N LYS A 71 8.07 9.11 -7.31
CA LYS A 71 9.00 8.96 -6.20
C LYS A 71 9.16 7.49 -5.82
N TYR A 72 10.26 7.22 -5.13
CA TYR A 72 10.51 5.95 -4.43
C TYR A 72 10.67 6.24 -2.95
N LYS A 73 10.07 5.39 -2.10
CA LYS A 73 10.15 5.54 -0.64
C LYS A 73 10.22 4.17 0.02
N ASP A 74 11.16 4.03 0.96
CA ASP A 74 11.20 2.87 1.83
C ASP A 74 10.17 3.03 2.96
N VAL A 75 9.35 2.01 3.13
CA VAL A 75 8.26 1.98 4.09
C VAL A 75 8.46 0.80 5.03
N THR A 76 8.34 1.06 6.33
CA THR A 76 8.52 0.03 7.37
C THR A 76 7.29 -0.88 7.45
N LEU A 77 7.52 -2.18 7.57
CA LEU A 77 6.49 -3.16 7.86
C LEU A 77 6.29 -3.28 9.37
N GLU A 78 5.05 -3.36 9.81
CA GLU A 78 4.69 -3.59 11.21
C GLU A 78 3.56 -4.60 11.33
N VAL A 79 3.40 -5.18 12.51
CA VAL A 79 2.31 -6.08 12.86
C VAL A 79 1.71 -5.63 14.19
N GLU A 80 0.38 -5.73 14.31
CA GLU A 80 -0.32 -5.44 15.56
C GLU A 80 -0.29 -6.69 16.46
N ILE A 81 0.04 -6.52 17.73
CA ILE A 81 0.06 -7.60 18.71
C ILE A 81 -1.14 -7.46 19.64
N ILE A 82 -1.94 -8.52 19.71
CA ILE A 82 -3.05 -8.66 20.64
C ILE A 82 -2.57 -9.51 21.81
N ASP A 83 -2.60 -8.95 23.01
CA ASP A 83 -2.20 -9.64 24.24
C ASP A 83 -3.16 -10.80 24.53
N GLY A 84 -2.62 -11.98 24.89
CA GLY A 84 -3.42 -13.16 25.13
C GLY A 84 -2.59 -14.37 25.61
N GLY A 85 -3.26 -15.44 26.03
CA GLY A 85 -2.60 -16.67 26.43
C GLY A 85 -1.60 -16.54 27.59
N GLY A 86 -1.74 -15.50 28.43
CA GLY A 86 -0.82 -15.18 29.52
C GLY A 86 0.46 -14.47 29.09
N ALA A 87 0.54 -14.01 27.84
CA ALA A 87 1.64 -13.22 27.32
C ALA A 87 1.16 -11.83 26.90
N THR A 88 2.06 -10.85 26.98
CA THR A 88 1.84 -9.47 26.55
C THR A 88 2.84 -9.06 25.49
N SER A 89 2.56 -7.97 24.79
CA SER A 89 3.46 -7.37 23.81
C SER A 89 4.85 -7.06 24.41
N LYS A 90 4.92 -6.78 25.73
CA LYS A 90 6.18 -6.54 26.44
C LYS A 90 7.05 -7.79 26.62
N ASP A 91 6.41 -8.96 26.65
CA ASP A 91 7.09 -10.26 26.80
C ASP A 91 7.51 -10.84 25.45
N THR A 92 7.21 -10.11 24.36
CA THR A 92 7.34 -10.61 23.00
C THR A 92 8.46 -9.87 22.27
N LYS A 93 9.27 -10.63 21.53
CA LYS A 93 10.19 -10.11 20.52
C LYS A 93 9.61 -10.40 19.14
N ILE A 94 9.54 -9.37 18.32
CA ILE A 94 9.03 -9.47 16.95
C ILE A 94 10.15 -9.15 15.98
N GLU A 95 10.33 -10.01 14.99
CA GLU A 95 11.26 -9.84 13.90
C GLU A 95 10.47 -10.00 12.59
N ILE A 96 10.60 -9.02 11.69
CA ILE A 96 9.93 -9.00 10.39
C ILE A 96 11.00 -9.07 9.30
N ASP A 97 10.84 -9.97 8.37
CA ASP A 97 11.77 -10.17 7.26
C ASP A 97 11.01 -10.21 5.91
N PRO A 98 11.22 -9.24 5.03
CA PRO A 98 12.04 -8.04 5.18
C PRO A 98 11.39 -7.02 6.14
N PRO A 99 12.16 -6.16 6.83
CA PRO A 99 11.62 -5.16 7.74
C PRO A 99 11.05 -3.93 7.03
N THR A 100 11.45 -3.71 5.76
CA THR A 100 11.03 -2.60 4.92
C THR A 100 10.81 -3.07 3.49
N ILE A 101 9.95 -2.36 2.77
CA ILE A 101 9.80 -2.50 1.31
C ILE A 101 9.90 -1.11 0.66
N THR A 102 10.27 -1.09 -0.62
CA THR A 102 10.29 0.14 -1.41
C THR A 102 9.00 0.25 -2.22
N LEU A 103 8.28 1.35 -2.03
CA LEU A 103 7.13 1.73 -2.84
C LEU A 103 7.52 2.78 -3.87
N SER A 104 6.85 2.75 -5.03
CA SER A 104 6.86 3.83 -6.01
C SER A 104 5.45 4.36 -6.22
N GLY A 105 5.33 5.67 -6.48
CA GLY A 105 4.04 6.33 -6.69
C GLY A 105 4.17 7.84 -6.76
N ASP A 106 3.03 8.54 -6.78
CA ASP A 106 3.02 9.99 -6.71
C ASP A 106 3.60 10.48 -5.38
N ALA A 107 4.34 11.59 -5.42
CA ALA A 107 5.00 12.16 -4.25
C ALA A 107 4.01 12.45 -3.11
N THR A 108 2.84 12.99 -3.43
CA THR A 108 1.83 13.38 -2.43
C THR A 108 1.22 12.16 -1.73
N VAL A 109 1.06 11.04 -2.45
CA VAL A 109 0.58 9.77 -1.90
C VAL A 109 1.63 9.15 -0.98
N LEU A 110 2.87 9.06 -1.46
CA LEU A 110 3.96 8.42 -0.71
C LEU A 110 4.35 9.20 0.55
N ASP A 111 4.25 10.53 0.55
CA ASP A 111 4.61 11.35 1.72
C ASP A 111 3.72 11.02 2.93
N GLY A 112 2.47 10.58 2.70
CA GLY A 112 1.54 10.13 3.75
C GLY A 112 1.79 8.70 4.26
N ILE A 113 2.57 7.87 3.53
CA ILE A 113 2.78 6.46 3.86
C ILE A 113 4.14 6.29 4.54
N ASN A 114 4.16 6.04 5.84
CA ASN A 114 5.40 5.81 6.59
C ASN A 114 5.57 4.34 7.01
N LYS A 115 4.45 3.61 7.11
CA LYS A 115 4.41 2.24 7.58
C LYS A 115 3.25 1.48 6.93
N ILE A 116 3.39 0.17 6.82
CA ILE A 116 2.35 -0.75 6.37
C ILE A 116 2.13 -1.78 7.48
N THR A 117 0.89 -1.90 7.94
CA THR A 117 0.49 -2.91 8.91
C THR A 117 0.13 -4.19 8.13
N LEU A 118 0.87 -5.26 8.40
CA LEU A 118 0.67 -6.56 7.75
C LEU A 118 -0.61 -7.26 8.22
N GLY A 119 -0.99 -7.03 9.49
CA GLY A 119 -2.14 -7.64 10.13
C GLY A 119 -1.97 -7.65 11.64
N SER A 120 -2.73 -8.51 12.32
CA SER A 120 -2.67 -8.69 13.77
C SER A 120 -2.29 -10.13 14.13
N ILE A 121 -1.58 -10.29 15.25
CA ILE A 121 -1.21 -11.60 15.83
C ILE A 121 -1.77 -11.63 17.24
N ASP A 122 -2.66 -12.59 17.52
CA ASP A 122 -3.12 -12.88 18.86
C ASP A 122 -2.13 -13.84 19.55
N LEU A 123 -1.58 -13.42 20.68
CA LEU A 123 -0.64 -14.23 21.45
C LEU A 123 -1.30 -15.46 22.08
N ALA A 124 -2.62 -15.50 22.17
CA ALA A 124 -3.35 -16.69 22.61
C ALA A 124 -3.18 -17.86 21.63
N ASP A 125 -3.05 -17.56 20.32
CA ASP A 125 -2.91 -18.57 19.26
C ASP A 125 -1.47 -19.08 19.10
N ILE A 126 -0.52 -18.51 19.85
CA ILE A 126 0.88 -18.90 19.82
C ILE A 126 1.14 -19.95 20.93
N GLU A 127 1.13 -21.23 20.57
CA GLU A 127 1.39 -22.32 21.50
C GLU A 127 2.89 -22.48 21.82
N ALA A 128 3.75 -22.29 20.83
CA ALA A 128 5.20 -22.41 20.94
C ALA A 128 5.86 -21.11 21.46
N SER A 129 7.05 -21.23 22.02
CA SER A 129 7.84 -20.06 22.45
C SER A 129 8.31 -19.20 21.28
N THR A 130 8.39 -19.77 20.07
CA THR A 130 8.74 -19.05 18.83
C THR A 130 7.87 -19.58 17.70
N ARG A 131 7.31 -18.68 16.92
CA ARG A 131 6.51 -19.00 15.71
C ARG A 131 6.78 -17.98 14.61
N THR A 132 6.96 -18.47 13.38
CA THR A 132 7.05 -17.64 12.18
C THR A 132 5.75 -17.75 11.40
N ILE A 133 5.19 -16.62 11.02
CA ILE A 133 3.91 -16.50 10.32
C ILE A 133 4.15 -15.66 9.06
N PRO A 134 3.85 -16.18 7.86
CA PRO A 134 3.90 -15.40 6.64
C PRO A 134 2.68 -14.48 6.55
N PHE A 135 2.89 -13.24 6.14
CA PHE A 135 1.85 -12.25 5.84
C PHE A 135 2.01 -11.73 4.42
N ASP A 136 0.90 -11.63 3.71
CA ASP A 136 0.87 -10.94 2.42
C ASP A 136 0.99 -9.44 2.64
N ILE A 137 1.78 -8.78 1.80
CA ILE A 137 1.99 -7.33 1.88
C ILE A 137 0.92 -6.66 1.04
N VAL A 138 -0.08 -6.08 1.70
CA VAL A 138 -1.13 -5.30 1.03
C VAL A 138 -0.68 -3.85 0.92
N ILE A 139 -0.40 -3.41 -0.31
CA ILE A 139 0.04 -2.04 -0.60
C ILE A 139 -1.16 -1.09 -0.74
N PRO A 140 -1.01 0.19 -0.35
CA PRO A 140 -2.02 1.21 -0.60
C PRO A 140 -2.29 1.43 -2.08
N ASN A 141 -3.52 1.85 -2.41
CA ASN A 141 -3.90 2.23 -3.76
C ASN A 141 -2.98 3.34 -4.29
N ASP A 142 -2.85 3.42 -5.61
CA ASP A 142 -2.01 4.39 -6.32
C ASP A 142 -0.51 4.27 -6.02
N THR A 143 -0.07 3.14 -5.45
CA THR A 143 1.34 2.82 -5.24
C THR A 143 1.71 1.48 -5.89
N LYS A 144 3.00 1.28 -6.12
CA LYS A 144 3.57 0.04 -6.62
C LYS A 144 4.66 -0.45 -5.68
N ASN A 145 4.64 -1.71 -5.33
CA ASN A 145 5.76 -2.37 -4.66
C ASN A 145 6.85 -2.68 -5.70
N VAL A 146 8.02 -2.09 -5.52
CA VAL A 146 9.19 -2.28 -6.40
C VAL A 146 10.32 -3.08 -5.75
N SER A 147 10.11 -3.53 -4.51
CA SER A 147 11.08 -4.38 -3.80
C SER A 147 11.12 -5.82 -4.32
N GLY A 148 10.08 -6.25 -5.07
CA GLY A 148 9.97 -7.63 -5.59
C GLY A 148 9.59 -8.66 -4.54
N VAL A 149 9.12 -8.24 -3.37
CA VAL A 149 8.71 -9.11 -2.26
C VAL A 149 7.25 -8.87 -1.94
N ASP A 150 6.41 -9.88 -2.11
CA ASP A 150 4.96 -9.78 -1.90
C ASP A 150 4.51 -10.33 -0.53
N GLN A 151 5.42 -11.00 0.19
CA GLN A 151 5.17 -11.57 1.52
C GLN A 151 6.29 -11.20 2.48
N ALA A 152 5.95 -11.04 3.76
CA ALA A 152 6.90 -10.87 4.85
C ALA A 152 6.70 -11.95 5.90
N ASN A 153 7.80 -12.48 6.43
CA ASN A 153 7.78 -13.45 7.52
C ASN A 153 7.88 -12.72 8.85
N VAL A 154 6.87 -12.88 9.70
CA VAL A 154 6.87 -12.33 11.06
C VAL A 154 7.22 -13.44 12.04
N THR A 155 8.37 -13.32 12.68
CA THR A 155 8.80 -14.24 13.75
C THR A 155 8.48 -13.63 15.10
N VAL A 156 7.61 -14.31 15.84
CA VAL A 156 7.21 -13.94 17.20
C VAL A 156 7.90 -14.86 18.17
N THR A 157 8.65 -14.30 19.12
CA THR A 157 9.29 -15.03 20.21
C THR A 157 8.74 -14.54 21.53
N ILE A 158 8.07 -15.43 22.29
CA ILE A 158 7.52 -15.14 23.61
C ILE A 158 8.51 -15.58 24.67
N ARG A 159 8.97 -14.63 25.48
CA ARG A 159 9.88 -14.90 26.59
C ARG A 159 9.11 -15.46 27.78
N ASN A 160 9.69 -16.44 28.46
CA ASN A 160 9.16 -17.01 29.71
C ASN A 160 7.78 -17.71 29.58
N LYS A 161 7.34 -18.11 28.37
CA LYS A 161 6.16 -18.93 28.22
C LYS A 161 6.49 -20.39 28.56
N ALA A 162 5.78 -20.97 29.55
CA ALA A 162 5.85 -22.38 29.87
C ALA A 162 4.45 -23.00 29.72
N THR A 163 4.37 -24.19 29.15
CA THR A 163 3.15 -24.97 29.06
C THR A 163 3.26 -26.20 29.93
N ALA A 164 2.31 -26.40 30.83
CA ALA A 164 2.25 -27.59 31.68
C ALA A 164 0.96 -28.37 31.42
N VAL A 165 1.05 -29.67 31.24
CA VAL A 165 -0.10 -30.57 31.18
C VAL A 165 -0.42 -31.03 32.59
N ILE A 166 -1.55 -30.58 33.12
CA ILE A 166 -2.03 -30.95 34.44
C ILE A 166 -3.11 -32.05 34.30
N ARG A 167 -2.89 -33.19 34.92
CA ARG A 167 -3.91 -34.25 35.00
C ARG A 167 -4.94 -33.89 36.06
N ALA A 168 -6.19 -33.77 35.67
CA ALA A 168 -7.29 -33.65 36.62
C ALA A 168 -7.60 -35.03 37.19
N THR A 169 -7.58 -35.16 38.53
CA THR A 169 -8.04 -36.35 39.24
C THR A 169 -9.39 -36.04 39.93
N THR A 170 -10.36 -36.88 39.69
CA THR A 170 -11.65 -36.81 40.42
C THR A 170 -11.49 -37.38 41.80
N VAL A 171 -11.79 -36.59 42.84
CA VAL A 171 -11.92 -37.09 44.21
C VAL A 171 -13.41 -37.33 44.50
N SER A 172 -13.79 -38.60 44.61
CA SER A 172 -15.16 -38.95 45.01
C SER A 172 -15.23 -39.01 46.53
N TYR A 173 -16.04 -38.14 47.11
CA TYR A 173 -16.38 -38.22 48.53
C TYR A 173 -17.66 -39.04 48.69
N THR A 174 -17.54 -40.27 49.18
CA THR A 174 -18.70 -41.06 49.66
C THR A 174 -19.03 -40.63 51.05
N HIS A 175 -20.11 -39.90 51.25
CA HIS A 175 -20.68 -39.70 52.57
C HIS A 175 -21.35 -40.97 53.01
N LEU A 176 -20.73 -41.72 53.93
CA LEU A 176 -21.38 -42.76 54.70
C LEU A 176 -22.33 -42.09 55.69
N ARG A 177 -23.64 -42.11 55.43
CA ARG A 177 -24.65 -41.81 56.45
C ARG A 177 -24.58 -42.93 57.47
N ALA A 178 -24.20 -42.59 58.69
CA ALA A 178 -24.41 -43.47 59.84
C ALA A 178 -25.91 -43.67 60.02
N HIS A 179 -26.33 -44.89 59.87
CA HIS A 179 -27.70 -45.33 60.22
C HIS A 179 -27.76 -45.44 61.73
N GLU A 180 -28.38 -44.43 62.37
CA GLU A 180 -28.71 -44.57 63.76
C GLU A 180 -29.88 -45.58 63.88
N THR A 181 -29.57 -46.71 64.39
CA THR A 181 -30.59 -47.70 64.86
C THR A 181 -31.06 -47.23 66.23
N LEU A 182 -32.24 -46.62 66.24
CA LEU A 182 -33.02 -46.47 67.48
C LEU A 182 -33.47 -47.86 67.95
N ALA A 183 -32.81 -48.39 68.95
CA ALA A 183 -33.34 -49.49 69.71
C ALA A 183 -34.33 -48.97 70.76
N ASN A 184 -35.60 -49.32 70.61
CA ASN A 184 -36.62 -49.17 71.63
C ASN A 184 -36.44 -50.14 72.72
N LEU A 185 -36.65 -49.66 73.92
CA LEU A 185 -37.30 -50.28 75.05
C LEU A 185 -38.21 -49.25 75.72
#